data_70420522a52583b757afc78001b723f3
#
_entry.id   70420522a52583b757afc78001b723f3
#
_cell.length_a   1.000
_cell.length_b   1.000
_cell.length_c   1.000
_cell.angle_alpha   90.00
_cell.angle_beta   90.00
_cell.angle_gamma   90.00
#
_symmetry.space_group_name_H-M   'P 1'
#
loop_
_entity.id
_entity.type
_entity.pdbx_description
1 polymer ?
#
loop_
_entity_poly.entity_id
_entity_poly.type
_entity_poly.pdbx_seq_one_letter_code
_entity_poly.pdbx_strand_id
1 'polypeptide(L)'
;NQPTFERLEAIKKQGICDIVNLRGKSEAAHYLIEKERCQALGLQMHNISLQARRAPEKQHLQKLIRLFQQLDKPFLMHCKSGSDRAGLASVIYILTQTGESIAAAKPMLSFRFLHLKLTKTGVLDYLLREYERAFDLSGVRFENWLETDYDPDAINKKWASMSLFQRWQALR
;
A
#
# COMPACT_ATOMS: atom_id res chain seq x y z
N ASN A 1 -11.51 4.68 0.94
CA ASN A 1 -11.54 5.26 2.29
C ASN A 1 -11.95 4.22 3.32
N GLN A 2 -11.90 4.60 4.60
CA GLN A 2 -12.37 3.74 5.71
C GLN A 2 -13.87 3.46 5.52
N PRO A 3 -14.33 2.18 5.59
CA PRO A 3 -15.71 1.83 5.36
C PRO A 3 -16.61 2.27 6.54
N THR A 4 -17.85 2.65 6.21
CA THR A 4 -18.93 2.81 7.21
C THR A 4 -19.52 1.43 7.57
N PHE A 5 -20.43 1.38 8.55
CA PHE A 5 -21.09 0.13 8.92
C PHE A 5 -21.92 -0.45 7.76
N GLU A 6 -22.71 0.39 7.10
CA GLU A 6 -23.54 -0.02 5.96
C GLU A 6 -22.68 -0.56 4.79
N ARG A 7 -21.48 0.01 4.60
CA ARG A 7 -20.53 -0.49 3.60
C ARG A 7 -19.93 -1.84 4.00
N LEU A 8 -19.63 -2.05 5.27
CA LEU A 8 -19.14 -3.36 5.76
C LEU A 8 -20.23 -4.43 5.60
N GLU A 9 -21.49 -4.12 5.86
CA GLU A 9 -22.62 -5.03 5.59
C GLU A 9 -22.73 -5.36 4.09
N ALA A 10 -22.67 -4.33 3.23
CA ALA A 10 -22.73 -4.53 1.79
C ALA A 10 -21.55 -5.37 1.26
N ILE A 11 -20.33 -5.17 1.80
CA ILE A 11 -19.13 -5.94 1.50
C ILE A 11 -19.31 -7.40 1.92
N LYS A 12 -19.85 -7.65 3.13
CA LYS A 12 -20.15 -9.01 3.61
C LYS A 12 -21.16 -9.72 2.70
N LYS A 13 -22.22 -9.03 2.26
CA LYS A 13 -23.22 -9.58 1.31
C LYS A 13 -22.63 -9.95 -0.05
N GLN A 14 -21.48 -9.37 -0.44
CA GLN A 14 -20.71 -9.71 -1.66
C GLN A 14 -19.75 -10.90 -1.45
N GLY A 15 -19.79 -11.56 -0.29
CA GLY A 15 -18.96 -12.71 0.02
C GLY A 15 -17.54 -12.34 0.48
N ILE A 16 -17.24 -11.06 0.72
CA ILE A 16 -15.95 -10.64 1.26
C ILE A 16 -15.93 -10.92 2.76
N CYS A 17 -14.94 -11.67 3.22
CA CYS A 17 -14.75 -12.04 4.62
C CYS A 17 -13.57 -11.32 5.28
N ASP A 18 -12.59 -10.87 4.49
CA ASP A 18 -11.33 -10.32 4.97
C ASP A 18 -11.20 -8.83 4.67
N ILE A 19 -10.86 -8.04 5.69
CA ILE A 19 -10.63 -6.61 5.63
C ILE A 19 -9.17 -6.31 6.00
N VAL A 20 -8.42 -5.70 5.09
CA VAL A 20 -7.03 -5.28 5.35
C VAL A 20 -6.97 -3.79 5.65
N ASN A 21 -6.84 -3.45 6.92
CA ASN A 21 -6.63 -2.09 7.38
C ASN A 21 -5.15 -1.71 7.26
N LEU A 22 -4.83 -0.84 6.32
CA LEU A 22 -3.47 -0.36 6.04
C LEU A 22 -3.00 0.79 6.96
N ARG A 23 -3.78 1.12 7.99
CA ARG A 23 -3.44 2.14 8.99
C ARG A 23 -2.78 1.56 10.25
N GLY A 24 -2.77 0.24 10.37
CA GLY A 24 -2.32 -0.47 11.55
C GLY A 24 -3.32 -0.43 12.71
N LYS A 25 -2.94 -1.06 13.82
CA LYS A 25 -3.71 -1.02 15.07
C LYS A 25 -3.60 0.36 15.72
N SER A 26 -4.65 0.78 16.43
CA SER A 26 -4.71 2.06 17.11
C SER A 26 -5.74 2.02 18.24
N GLU A 27 -5.58 2.85 19.26
CA GLU A 27 -6.57 3.08 20.32
C GLU A 27 -7.57 4.20 19.95
N ALA A 28 -7.47 4.76 18.76
CA ALA A 28 -8.37 5.80 18.30
C ALA A 28 -9.78 5.25 18.02
N ALA A 29 -10.80 6.02 18.38
CA ALA A 29 -12.21 5.62 18.28
C ALA A 29 -12.60 5.02 16.91
N HIS A 30 -12.12 5.62 15.82
CA HIS A 30 -12.43 5.13 14.47
C HIS A 30 -11.91 3.71 14.20
N TYR A 31 -10.79 3.29 14.81
CA TYR A 31 -10.26 1.93 14.70
C TYR A 31 -11.06 0.97 15.58
N LEU A 32 -11.34 1.36 16.82
CA LEU A 32 -12.07 0.50 17.77
C LEU A 32 -13.49 0.23 17.26
N ILE A 33 -14.19 1.26 16.75
CA ILE A 33 -15.52 1.13 16.16
C ILE A 33 -15.49 0.21 14.93
N GLU A 34 -14.50 0.36 14.04
CA GLU A 34 -14.37 -0.51 12.87
C GLU A 34 -14.11 -1.97 13.27
N LYS A 35 -13.22 -2.19 14.23
CA LYS A 35 -12.92 -3.52 14.77
C LYS A 35 -14.16 -4.19 15.35
N GLU A 36 -14.93 -3.47 16.18
CA GLU A 36 -16.18 -3.96 16.78
C GLU A 36 -17.20 -4.33 15.67
N ARG A 37 -17.36 -3.48 14.67
CA ARG A 37 -18.27 -3.71 13.54
C ARG A 37 -17.86 -4.92 12.70
N CYS A 38 -16.57 -5.08 12.42
CA CYS A 38 -16.07 -6.28 11.75
C CYS A 38 -16.38 -7.54 12.56
N GLN A 39 -16.16 -7.51 13.88
CA GLN A 39 -16.49 -8.63 14.76
C GLN A 39 -17.98 -8.97 14.74
N ALA A 40 -18.85 -7.96 14.86
CA ALA A 40 -20.32 -8.14 14.81
C ALA A 40 -20.80 -8.76 13.49
N LEU A 41 -20.12 -8.47 12.38
CA LEU A 41 -20.44 -9.01 11.05
C LEU A 41 -19.71 -10.33 10.74
N GLY A 42 -18.86 -10.84 11.63
CA GLY A 42 -18.04 -12.02 11.36
C GLY A 42 -17.02 -11.79 10.25
N LEU A 43 -16.50 -10.55 10.11
CA LEU A 43 -15.42 -10.19 9.20
C LEU A 43 -14.07 -10.30 9.92
N GLN A 44 -13.05 -10.83 9.25
CA GLN A 44 -11.69 -10.89 9.76
C GLN A 44 -10.95 -9.59 9.43
N MET A 45 -10.44 -8.90 10.45
CA MET A 45 -9.70 -7.64 10.28
C MET A 45 -8.21 -7.84 10.46
N HIS A 46 -7.47 -7.71 9.37
CA HIS A 46 -6.00 -7.77 9.33
C HIS A 46 -5.41 -6.35 9.39
N ASN A 47 -4.32 -6.19 10.11
CA ASN A 47 -3.70 -4.88 10.32
C ASN A 47 -2.27 -4.85 9.83
N ILE A 48 -2.00 -3.95 8.87
CA ILE A 48 -0.68 -3.63 8.34
C ILE A 48 -0.42 -2.14 8.55
N SER A 49 0.67 -1.79 9.21
CA SER A 49 1.00 -0.38 9.50
C SER A 49 1.82 0.24 8.37
N LEU A 50 1.15 0.77 7.34
CA LEU A 50 1.81 1.56 6.30
C LEU A 50 1.74 3.06 6.62
N GLN A 51 2.76 3.79 6.19
CA GLN A 51 2.80 5.25 6.29
C GLN A 51 2.60 5.87 4.90
N ALA A 52 1.85 6.99 4.83
CA ALA A 52 1.59 7.67 3.56
C ALA A 52 2.72 8.64 3.14
N ARG A 53 3.53 9.10 4.10
CA ARG A 53 4.53 10.16 3.88
C ARG A 53 5.97 9.71 4.12
N ARG A 54 6.17 8.41 4.23
CA ARG A 54 7.47 7.75 4.34
C ARG A 54 7.41 6.43 3.59
N ALA A 55 8.55 6.00 3.05
CA ALA A 55 8.72 4.63 2.58
C ALA A 55 8.48 3.68 3.76
N PRO A 56 7.63 2.65 3.62
CA PRO A 56 7.31 1.73 4.71
C PRO A 56 8.52 0.93 5.16
N GLU A 57 8.55 0.52 6.42
CA GLU A 57 9.53 -0.45 6.91
C GLU A 57 9.47 -1.76 6.12
N LYS A 58 10.63 -2.37 5.84
CA LYS A 58 10.75 -3.63 5.10
C LYS A 58 9.82 -4.71 5.65
N GLN A 59 9.82 -4.89 6.97
CA GLN A 59 8.98 -5.88 7.66
C GLN A 59 7.48 -5.69 7.42
N HIS A 60 7.00 -4.46 7.25
CA HIS A 60 5.58 -4.20 6.97
C HIS A 60 5.21 -4.59 5.54
N LEU A 61 6.11 -4.36 4.57
CA LEU A 61 5.92 -4.80 3.18
C LEU A 61 5.98 -6.32 3.06
N GLN A 62 6.93 -6.97 3.73
CA GLN A 62 7.01 -8.44 3.79
C GLN A 62 5.73 -9.04 4.40
N LYS A 63 5.25 -8.46 5.52
CA LYS A 63 4.00 -8.90 6.16
C LYS A 63 2.80 -8.72 5.23
N LEU A 64 2.74 -7.62 4.48
CA LEU A 64 1.68 -7.36 3.50
C LEU A 64 1.68 -8.41 2.39
N ILE A 65 2.85 -8.72 1.83
CA ILE A 65 2.99 -9.72 0.74
C ILE A 65 2.58 -11.10 1.24
N ARG A 66 3.06 -11.52 2.42
CA ARG A 66 2.65 -12.80 3.03
C ARG A 66 1.14 -12.86 3.29
N LEU A 67 0.55 -11.75 3.73
CA LEU A 67 -0.89 -11.67 3.93
C LEU A 67 -1.66 -11.87 2.61
N PHE A 68 -1.23 -11.24 1.52
CA PHE A 68 -1.84 -11.42 0.19
C PHE A 68 -1.83 -12.86 -0.31
N GLN A 69 -0.82 -13.65 0.07
CA GLN A 69 -0.72 -15.07 -0.27
C GLN A 69 -1.66 -15.96 0.54
N GLN A 70 -2.10 -15.50 1.71
CA GLN A 70 -2.92 -16.25 2.65
C GLN A 70 -4.42 -15.92 2.57
N LEU A 71 -4.76 -14.73 2.05
CA LEU A 71 -6.15 -14.28 1.99
C LEU A 71 -6.93 -14.93 0.87
N ASP A 72 -8.13 -15.37 1.19
CA ASP A 72 -9.12 -15.77 0.20
C ASP A 72 -9.62 -14.53 -0.58
N LYS A 73 -9.88 -14.72 -1.86
CA LYS A 73 -10.36 -13.67 -2.76
C LYS A 73 -11.87 -13.83 -2.98
N PRO A 74 -12.61 -12.75 -2.99
CA PRO A 74 -12.21 -11.34 -2.88
C PRO A 74 -12.00 -10.88 -1.42
N PHE A 75 -11.09 -9.92 -1.20
CA PHE A 75 -10.91 -9.21 0.07
C PHE A 75 -10.91 -7.70 -0.12
N LEU A 76 -11.14 -6.92 0.94
CA LEU A 76 -11.11 -5.47 0.89
C LEU A 76 -9.81 -4.93 1.50
N MET A 77 -9.15 -3.99 0.80
CA MET A 77 -8.08 -3.16 1.38
C MET A 77 -8.55 -1.72 1.54
N HIS A 78 -8.22 -1.09 2.66
CA HIS A 78 -8.48 0.33 2.83
C HIS A 78 -7.42 1.03 3.68
N CYS A 79 -7.37 2.36 3.56
CA CYS A 79 -6.67 3.25 4.47
C CYS A 79 -7.60 4.39 4.93
N LYS A 80 -7.11 5.61 5.15
CA LYS A 80 -7.97 6.75 5.53
C LYS A 80 -8.81 7.26 4.35
N SER A 81 -8.15 7.60 3.23
CA SER A 81 -8.75 8.20 2.03
C SER A 81 -8.89 7.24 0.85
N GLY A 82 -8.19 6.11 0.87
CA GLY A 82 -8.13 5.18 -0.29
C GLY A 82 -7.08 5.58 -1.34
N SER A 83 -6.30 6.61 -1.08
CA SER A 83 -5.34 7.20 -2.01
C SER A 83 -3.94 6.56 -1.89
N ASP A 84 -3.11 7.07 -0.98
CA ASP A 84 -1.67 6.75 -0.94
C ASP A 84 -1.36 5.30 -0.54
N ARG A 85 -1.74 4.90 0.69
CA ARG A 85 -1.40 3.56 1.24
C ARG A 85 -2.15 2.44 0.52
N ALA A 86 -3.42 2.67 0.18
CA ALA A 86 -4.20 1.72 -0.60
C ALA A 86 -3.64 1.62 -2.03
N GLY A 87 -3.26 2.74 -2.65
CA GLY A 87 -2.61 2.77 -3.95
C GLY A 87 -1.31 1.97 -3.96
N LEU A 88 -0.40 2.24 -3.00
CA LEU A 88 0.84 1.46 -2.87
C LEU A 88 0.59 -0.04 -2.67
N ALA A 89 -0.33 -0.39 -1.76
CA ALA A 89 -0.67 -1.79 -1.49
C ALA A 89 -1.26 -2.48 -2.75
N SER A 90 -2.06 -1.77 -3.55
CA SER A 90 -2.58 -2.28 -4.83
C SER A 90 -1.47 -2.51 -5.86
N VAL A 91 -0.50 -1.59 -5.95
CA VAL A 91 0.70 -1.79 -6.81
C VAL A 91 1.44 -3.05 -6.39
N ILE A 92 1.73 -3.20 -5.09
CA ILE A 92 2.45 -4.37 -4.57
C ILE A 92 1.66 -5.66 -4.82
N TYR A 93 0.34 -5.64 -4.63
CA TYR A 93 -0.53 -6.78 -4.94
C TYR A 93 -0.40 -7.21 -6.40
N ILE A 94 -0.49 -6.27 -7.35
CA ILE A 94 -0.36 -6.55 -8.78
C ILE A 94 1.03 -7.13 -9.09
N LEU A 95 2.10 -6.53 -8.60
CA LEU A 95 3.46 -7.01 -8.83
C LEU A 95 3.72 -8.43 -8.29
N THR A 96 3.14 -8.76 -7.12
CA THR A 96 3.51 -9.98 -6.40
C THR A 96 2.49 -11.11 -6.55
N GLN A 97 1.22 -10.81 -6.86
CA GLN A 97 0.16 -11.81 -6.92
C GLN A 97 -0.37 -12.07 -8.33
N THR A 98 -0.27 -11.10 -9.25
CA THR A 98 -0.76 -11.28 -10.62
C THR A 98 0.37 -11.49 -11.63
N GLY A 99 1.62 -11.13 -11.27
CA GLY A 99 2.78 -11.22 -12.15
C GLY A 99 2.80 -10.18 -13.26
N GLU A 100 1.96 -9.14 -13.16
CA GLU A 100 1.95 -8.05 -14.13
C GLU A 100 3.14 -7.10 -13.95
N SER A 101 3.41 -6.31 -15.00
CA SER A 101 4.53 -5.36 -15.03
C SER A 101 4.32 -4.18 -14.08
N ILE A 102 5.42 -3.54 -13.68
CA ILE A 102 5.38 -2.28 -12.92
C ILE A 102 4.61 -1.17 -13.67
N ALA A 103 4.68 -1.14 -14.99
CA ALA A 103 3.94 -0.19 -15.81
C ALA A 103 2.42 -0.39 -15.70
N ALA A 104 1.94 -1.62 -15.63
CA ALA A 104 0.53 -1.95 -15.41
C ALA A 104 0.07 -1.65 -13.97
N ALA A 105 0.95 -1.81 -12.99
CA ALA A 105 0.64 -1.60 -11.57
C ALA A 105 0.63 -0.12 -11.15
N LYS A 106 1.56 0.71 -11.64
CA LYS A 106 1.74 2.13 -11.27
C LYS A 106 0.46 2.99 -11.32
N PRO A 107 -0.49 2.80 -12.26
CA PRO A 107 -1.74 3.55 -12.27
C PRO A 107 -2.58 3.46 -10.99
N MET A 108 -2.38 2.45 -10.14
CA MET A 108 -3.04 2.34 -8.83
C MET A 108 -2.57 3.44 -7.84
N LEU A 109 -1.37 3.99 -8.04
CA LEU A 109 -0.84 5.12 -7.29
C LEU A 109 -0.80 6.35 -8.19
N SER A 110 -1.96 6.96 -8.46
CA SER A 110 -2.09 8.06 -9.41
C SER A 110 -3.14 9.09 -9.00
N PHE A 111 -3.16 10.23 -9.71
CA PHE A 111 -4.13 11.29 -9.50
C PHE A 111 -5.60 10.81 -9.66
N ARG A 112 -5.84 9.77 -10.45
CA ARG A 112 -7.16 9.14 -10.56
C ARG A 112 -7.73 8.74 -9.19
N PHE A 113 -6.85 8.38 -8.24
CA PHE A 113 -7.18 8.04 -6.87
C PHE A 113 -6.79 9.13 -5.87
N LEU A 114 -6.63 10.38 -6.33
CA LEU A 114 -6.25 11.55 -5.54
C LEU A 114 -4.85 11.45 -4.90
N HIS A 115 -3.95 10.65 -5.47
CA HIS A 115 -2.56 10.62 -5.07
C HIS A 115 -1.76 11.73 -5.74
N LEU A 116 -1.00 12.52 -4.95
CA LEU A 116 -0.25 13.69 -5.43
C LEU A 116 1.26 13.47 -5.33
N LYS A 117 1.85 12.97 -6.42
CA LYS A 117 3.25 12.51 -6.49
C LYS A 117 4.34 13.54 -6.15
N LEU A 118 4.09 14.84 -6.28
CA LEU A 118 5.08 15.89 -5.96
C LEU A 118 5.02 16.36 -4.49
N THR A 119 4.08 15.87 -3.71
CA THR A 119 3.93 16.18 -2.28
C THR A 119 4.80 15.28 -1.40
N LYS A 120 4.60 15.34 -0.08
CA LYS A 120 5.28 14.42 0.85
C LYS A 120 4.94 12.95 0.59
N THR A 121 3.77 12.66 0.01
CA THR A 121 3.35 11.29 -0.32
C THR A 121 4.04 10.72 -1.55
N GLY A 122 4.64 11.55 -2.40
CA GLY A 122 5.41 11.12 -3.57
C GLY A 122 6.66 10.28 -3.25
N VAL A 123 7.04 10.16 -1.97
CA VAL A 123 8.04 9.18 -1.53
C VAL A 123 7.64 7.75 -1.90
N LEU A 124 6.34 7.46 -2.00
CA LEU A 124 5.83 6.16 -2.42
C LEU A 124 6.07 5.91 -3.92
N ASP A 125 5.91 6.95 -4.76
CA ASP A 125 6.30 6.88 -6.18
C ASP A 125 7.81 6.71 -6.33
N TYR A 126 8.58 7.41 -5.49
CA TYR A 126 10.04 7.31 -5.52
C TYR A 126 10.53 5.92 -5.13
N LEU A 127 9.89 5.27 -4.14
CA LEU A 127 10.12 3.85 -3.82
C LEU A 127 9.90 2.96 -5.05
N LEU A 128 8.77 3.13 -5.75
CA LEU A 128 8.47 2.35 -6.95
C LEU A 128 9.45 2.64 -8.10
N ARG A 129 9.95 3.87 -8.19
CA ARG A 129 10.97 4.24 -9.19
C ARG A 129 12.33 3.59 -8.89
N GLU A 130 12.72 3.49 -7.63
CA GLU A 130 13.95 2.77 -7.25
C GLU A 130 13.84 1.27 -7.57
N TYR A 131 12.67 0.65 -7.31
CA TYR A 131 12.42 -0.72 -7.75
C TYR A 131 12.44 -0.84 -9.29
N GLU A 132 11.79 0.04 -10.02
CA GLU A 132 11.78 0.03 -11.49
C GLU A 132 13.19 0.08 -12.06
N ARG A 133 14.07 0.92 -11.51
CA ARG A 133 15.49 0.98 -11.91
C ARG A 133 16.24 -0.34 -11.66
N ALA A 134 16.00 -0.96 -10.52
CA ALA A 134 16.60 -2.26 -10.20
C ALA A 134 16.08 -3.35 -11.16
N PHE A 135 14.79 -3.34 -11.46
CA PHE A 135 14.17 -4.25 -12.42
C PHE A 135 14.75 -4.07 -13.84
N ASP A 136 14.87 -2.83 -14.32
CA ASP A 136 15.42 -2.52 -15.66
C ASP A 136 16.87 -2.97 -15.79
N LEU A 137 17.64 -2.94 -14.69
CA LEU A 137 19.06 -3.36 -14.69
C LEU A 137 19.27 -4.87 -14.61
N SER A 138 18.42 -5.59 -13.88
CA SER A 138 18.66 -7.00 -13.53
C SER A 138 17.46 -7.94 -13.70
N GLY A 139 16.29 -7.42 -14.00
CA GLY A 139 15.06 -8.21 -14.03
C GLY A 139 14.60 -8.72 -12.66
N VAL A 140 15.12 -8.15 -11.57
CA VAL A 140 14.86 -8.61 -10.20
C VAL A 140 13.37 -8.50 -9.85
N ARG A 141 12.78 -9.56 -9.29
CA ARG A 141 11.40 -9.53 -8.79
C ARG A 141 11.28 -8.65 -7.54
N PHE A 142 10.08 -8.07 -7.34
CA PHE A 142 9.84 -7.12 -6.23
C PHE A 142 10.19 -7.72 -4.86
N GLU A 143 9.85 -8.98 -4.62
CA GLU A 143 10.13 -9.67 -3.36
C GLU A 143 11.63 -9.79 -3.10
N ASN A 144 12.41 -10.16 -4.14
CA ASN A 144 13.86 -10.30 -4.01
C ASN A 144 14.52 -8.93 -3.80
N TRP A 145 14.11 -7.92 -4.59
CA TRP A 145 14.59 -6.55 -4.39
C TRP A 145 14.28 -6.03 -2.98
N LEU A 146 13.09 -6.33 -2.46
CA LEU A 146 12.70 -5.97 -1.10
C LEU A 146 13.63 -6.60 -0.07
N GLU A 147 14.09 -7.83 -0.28
CA GLU A 147 15.00 -8.53 0.64
C GLU A 147 16.44 -7.99 0.56
N THR A 148 16.96 -7.74 -0.64
CA THR A 148 18.40 -7.48 -0.85
C THR A 148 18.73 -5.99 -0.89
N ASP A 149 17.92 -5.17 -1.57
CA ASP A 149 18.30 -3.80 -1.96
C ASP A 149 17.44 -2.71 -1.34
N TYR A 150 16.25 -3.05 -0.84
CA TYR A 150 15.34 -2.07 -0.29
C TYR A 150 15.85 -1.48 1.03
N ASP A 151 16.13 -0.19 1.02
CA ASP A 151 16.51 0.61 2.18
C ASP A 151 15.51 1.78 2.37
N PRO A 152 14.53 1.66 3.28
CA PRO A 152 13.54 2.71 3.51
C PRO A 152 14.15 4.00 4.05
N ASP A 153 15.23 3.94 4.83
CA ASP A 153 15.87 5.13 5.39
C ASP A 153 16.62 5.91 4.31
N ALA A 154 17.36 5.23 3.44
CA ALA A 154 18.00 5.85 2.28
C ALA A 154 16.97 6.52 1.36
N ILE A 155 15.85 5.86 1.04
CA ILE A 155 14.75 6.40 0.24
C ILE A 155 14.15 7.64 0.92
N ASN A 156 13.84 7.56 2.20
CA ASN A 156 13.26 8.66 2.96
C ASN A 156 14.20 9.88 3.03
N LYS A 157 15.47 9.65 3.32
CA LYS A 157 16.51 10.69 3.38
C LYS A 157 16.67 11.37 2.03
N LYS A 158 16.79 10.59 0.96
CA LYS A 158 16.94 11.10 -0.41
C LYS A 158 15.74 11.93 -0.82
N TRP A 159 14.52 11.42 -0.64
CA TRP A 159 13.30 12.15 -0.97
C TRP A 159 13.15 13.47 -0.18
N ALA A 160 13.48 13.45 1.10
CA ALA A 160 13.42 14.65 1.95
C ALA A 160 14.41 15.74 1.51
N SER A 161 15.57 15.37 0.99
CA SER A 161 16.60 16.32 0.53
C SER A 161 16.31 16.95 -0.85
N MET A 162 15.35 16.40 -1.62
CA MET A 162 15.04 16.86 -2.97
C MET A 162 14.19 18.15 -2.96
N SER A 163 14.57 19.12 -3.79
CA SER A 163 13.69 20.22 -4.20
C SER A 163 12.51 19.71 -5.05
N LEU A 164 11.47 20.52 -5.25
CA LEU A 164 10.33 20.14 -6.10
C LEU A 164 10.76 19.79 -7.53
N PHE A 165 11.71 20.53 -8.08
CA PHE A 165 12.24 20.26 -9.42
C PHE A 165 12.98 18.90 -9.49
N GLN A 166 13.81 18.60 -8.50
CA GLN A 166 14.49 17.31 -8.39
C GLN A 166 13.51 16.14 -8.23
N ARG A 167 12.44 16.31 -7.43
CA ARG A 167 11.36 15.31 -7.31
C ARG A 167 10.68 15.05 -8.64
N TRP A 168 10.36 16.11 -9.37
CA TRP A 168 9.76 15.99 -10.70
C TRP A 168 10.69 15.23 -11.66
N GLN A 169 11.99 15.54 -11.68
CA GLN A 169 12.98 14.80 -12.48
C GLN A 169 13.11 13.33 -12.06
N ALA A 170 13.14 13.05 -10.77
CA ALA A 170 13.31 11.69 -10.23
C ALA A 170 12.13 10.75 -10.56
N LEU A 171 10.93 11.31 -10.81
CA LEU A 171 9.69 10.57 -11.10
C LEU A 171 9.36 10.52 -12.63
N ARG A 172 10.23 10.98 -13.48
CA ARG A 172 10.17 10.83 -14.94
C ARG A 172 10.80 9.53 -15.36
#